data_ce68d2d1cec603ad9b1d38244708094c
#
_entry.id   ce68d2d1cec603ad9b1d38244708094c
#
_cell.length_a   1.000
_cell.length_b   1.000
_cell.length_c   1.000
_cell.angle_alpha   90.00
_cell.angle_beta   90.00
_cell.angle_gamma   90.00
#
_symmetry.space_group_name_H-M   'P 1'
#
loop_
_entity.id
_entity.type
_entity.pdbx_description
1 polymer ?
#
loop_
_entity_poly.entity_id
_entity_poly.type
_entity_poly.pdbx_seq_one_letter_code
_entity_poly.pdbx_strand_id
1 'polypeptide(L)'
;MKVFSNTHTFNYSWEEVSTANWRKYCPWNDKSTHVIAVDTLAREVDPATGILRTERLITCKQSAPEWLKSIIGGMETSQVFETSYVDPAAKTVTMVSQNITWANMVNVQETVVYRPLDAHRTQFEQDARITALCGGWQRIKSSIEDTLVTRFRENATKGKEGFECVLAMSRRVFAEEREKEKMRIEGKMMA
;
A
#
# COMPACT_ATOMS: atom_id res chain seq x y z
N MET A 1 -4.32 10.40 -20.54
CA MET A 1 -3.43 9.80 -19.52
C MET A 1 -2.94 10.87 -18.58
N LYS A 2 -3.07 10.65 -17.28
CA LYS A 2 -2.52 11.52 -16.23
C LYS A 2 -1.61 10.72 -15.30
N VAL A 3 -0.66 11.42 -14.67
CA VAL A 3 0.31 10.86 -13.76
C VAL A 3 0.14 11.52 -12.40
N PHE A 4 0.20 10.71 -11.34
CA PHE A 4 0.30 11.16 -9.96
C PHE A 4 1.62 10.64 -9.40
N SER A 5 2.42 11.51 -8.83
CA SER A 5 3.67 11.15 -8.14
C SER A 5 3.68 11.74 -6.74
N ASN A 6 4.19 10.98 -5.78
CA ASN A 6 4.30 11.38 -4.40
C ASN A 6 5.57 10.78 -3.79
N THR A 7 6.23 11.55 -2.94
CA THR A 7 7.40 11.10 -2.18
C THR A 7 7.21 11.44 -0.70
N HIS A 8 7.77 10.60 0.17
CA HIS A 8 7.74 10.83 1.61
C HIS A 8 8.95 10.17 2.27
N THR A 9 9.37 10.70 3.41
CA THR A 9 10.40 10.09 4.25
C THR A 9 9.79 9.63 5.56
N PHE A 10 9.85 8.34 5.84
CA PHE A 10 9.50 7.77 7.13
C PHE A 10 10.72 7.79 8.04
N ASN A 11 10.56 8.27 9.29
CA ASN A 11 11.61 8.27 10.31
C ASN A 11 11.72 6.91 11.02
N TYR A 12 11.83 5.86 10.21
CA TYR A 12 11.91 4.46 10.59
C TYR A 12 12.90 3.76 9.66
N SER A 13 13.63 2.78 10.19
CA SER A 13 14.53 1.97 9.37
C SER A 13 13.78 1.19 8.30
N TRP A 14 14.47 0.76 7.25
CA TRP A 14 13.86 -0.05 6.20
C TRP A 14 13.30 -1.37 6.76
N GLU A 15 13.95 -1.96 7.74
CA GLU A 15 13.51 -3.19 8.41
C GLU A 15 12.17 -2.99 9.13
N GLU A 16 12.00 -1.86 9.82
CA GLU A 16 10.73 -1.51 10.46
C GLU A 16 9.63 -1.28 9.40
N VAL A 17 9.93 -0.53 8.35
CA VAL A 17 8.97 -0.21 7.28
C VAL A 17 8.56 -1.46 6.50
N SER A 18 9.51 -2.30 6.08
CA SER A 18 9.22 -3.51 5.31
C SER A 18 8.40 -4.52 6.11
N THR A 19 8.67 -4.66 7.42
CA THR A 19 7.91 -5.52 8.33
C THR A 19 6.50 -4.97 8.58
N ALA A 20 6.38 -3.67 8.85
CA ALA A 20 5.10 -3.02 9.14
C ALA A 20 4.17 -2.96 7.93
N ASN A 21 4.71 -2.98 6.69
CA ASN A 21 3.92 -2.89 5.47
C ASN A 21 2.83 -3.97 5.36
N TRP A 22 3.06 -5.16 5.91
CA TRP A 22 2.08 -6.25 5.93
C TRP A 22 0.88 -5.97 6.85
N ARG A 23 1.00 -5.00 7.75
CA ARG A 23 -0.04 -4.58 8.71
C ARG A 23 -0.73 -3.28 8.29
N LYS A 24 -0.39 -2.73 7.12
CA LYS A 24 -0.93 -1.45 6.62
C LYS A 24 -2.46 -1.41 6.59
N TYR A 25 -3.10 -2.53 6.27
CA TYR A 25 -4.55 -2.67 6.13
C TYR A 25 -5.20 -3.45 7.28
N CYS A 26 -4.57 -3.46 8.47
CA CYS A 26 -5.16 -4.13 9.62
C CYS A 26 -6.45 -3.43 10.11
N PRO A 27 -7.39 -4.17 10.72
CA PRO A 27 -8.72 -3.66 11.08
C PRO A 27 -8.73 -2.46 12.03
N TRP A 28 -7.67 -2.28 12.83
CA TRP A 28 -7.53 -1.15 13.76
C TRP A 28 -6.94 0.11 13.12
N ASN A 29 -6.53 0.07 11.84
CA ASN A 29 -6.06 1.25 11.12
C ASN A 29 -7.27 2.02 10.55
N ASP A 30 -7.75 2.99 11.30
CA ASP A 30 -8.92 3.83 10.96
C ASP A 30 -8.73 4.70 9.71
N LYS A 31 -7.50 4.87 9.23
CA LYS A 31 -7.19 5.61 8.00
C LYS A 31 -7.32 4.77 6.73
N SER A 32 -7.38 3.45 6.87
CA SER A 32 -7.47 2.49 5.74
C SER A 32 -8.85 1.82 5.63
N THR A 33 -9.90 2.43 6.17
CA THR A 33 -11.27 1.87 6.22
C THR A 33 -11.90 1.63 4.84
N HIS A 34 -11.36 2.23 3.79
CA HIS A 34 -11.77 1.95 2.42
C HIS A 34 -11.29 0.59 1.92
N VAL A 35 -10.26 0.00 2.51
CA VAL A 35 -9.82 -1.37 2.22
C VAL A 35 -10.60 -2.32 3.12
N ILE A 36 -11.43 -3.17 2.54
CA ILE A 36 -12.35 -4.07 3.27
C ILE A 36 -11.88 -5.52 3.30
N ALA A 37 -11.02 -5.92 2.36
CA ALA A 37 -10.38 -7.24 2.35
C ALA A 37 -9.03 -7.19 1.65
N VAL A 38 -8.10 -8.04 2.10
CA VAL A 38 -6.81 -8.29 1.47
C VAL A 38 -6.56 -9.78 1.48
N ASP A 39 -6.67 -10.41 0.31
CA ASP A 39 -6.46 -11.84 0.13
C ASP A 39 -5.07 -12.08 -0.47
N THR A 40 -4.26 -12.91 0.18
CA THR A 40 -2.98 -13.35 -0.36
C THR A 40 -3.21 -14.54 -1.30
N LEU A 41 -2.93 -14.35 -2.58
CA LEU A 41 -3.13 -15.37 -3.63
C LEU A 41 -1.91 -16.27 -3.77
N ALA A 42 -0.71 -15.69 -3.67
CA ALA A 42 0.55 -16.42 -3.74
C ALA A 42 1.61 -15.74 -2.88
N ARG A 43 2.53 -16.54 -2.33
CA ARG A 43 3.70 -16.04 -1.61
C ARG A 43 4.84 -17.02 -1.76
N GLU A 44 5.93 -16.56 -2.35
CA GLU A 44 7.08 -17.39 -2.71
C GLU A 44 8.38 -16.65 -2.43
N VAL A 45 9.39 -17.37 -1.95
CA VAL A 45 10.77 -16.87 -1.85
C VAL A 45 11.57 -17.50 -2.97
N ASP A 46 12.20 -16.68 -3.78
CA ASP A 46 13.16 -17.17 -4.78
C ASP A 46 14.41 -17.68 -4.05
N PRO A 47 14.72 -18.98 -4.16
CA PRO A 47 15.85 -19.57 -3.45
C PRO A 47 17.23 -19.06 -3.91
N ALA A 48 17.32 -18.53 -5.14
CA ALA A 48 18.58 -18.02 -5.68
C ALA A 48 18.88 -16.59 -5.20
N THR A 49 17.86 -15.76 -5.04
CA THR A 49 18.00 -14.33 -4.71
C THR A 49 17.54 -13.97 -3.30
N GLY A 50 16.72 -14.82 -2.66
CA GLY A 50 16.07 -14.54 -1.39
C GLY A 50 14.93 -13.51 -1.50
N ILE A 51 14.55 -13.11 -2.72
CA ILE A 51 13.46 -12.14 -2.94
C ILE A 51 12.13 -12.80 -2.60
N LEU A 52 11.37 -12.16 -1.69
CA LEU A 52 10.00 -12.56 -1.39
C LEU A 52 9.05 -11.89 -2.38
N ARG A 53 8.40 -12.68 -3.23
CA ARG A 53 7.30 -12.26 -4.09
C ARG A 53 5.97 -12.59 -3.43
N THR A 54 5.05 -11.64 -3.42
CA THR A 54 3.69 -11.85 -2.89
C THR A 54 2.67 -11.24 -3.86
N GLU A 55 1.62 -12.00 -4.16
CA GLU A 55 0.46 -11.54 -4.93
C GLU A 55 -0.74 -11.40 -4.02
N ARG A 56 -1.44 -10.26 -4.13
CA ARG A 56 -2.61 -9.96 -3.31
C ARG A 56 -3.77 -9.45 -4.16
N LEU A 57 -4.97 -9.80 -3.75
CA LEU A 57 -6.20 -9.17 -4.21
C LEU A 57 -6.70 -8.25 -3.11
N ILE A 58 -6.79 -6.97 -3.42
CA ILE A 58 -7.22 -5.93 -2.48
C ILE A 58 -8.62 -5.48 -2.90
N THR A 59 -9.60 -5.66 -1.99
CA THR A 59 -10.97 -5.22 -2.21
C THR A 59 -11.20 -3.90 -1.47
N CYS A 60 -11.60 -2.88 -2.21
CA CYS A 60 -11.83 -1.53 -1.71
C CYS A 60 -13.31 -1.15 -1.82
N LYS A 61 -13.83 -0.47 -0.79
CA LYS A 61 -15.13 0.19 -0.85
C LYS A 61 -15.02 1.45 -1.73
N GLN A 62 -15.93 1.58 -2.68
CA GLN A 62 -15.94 2.73 -3.59
C GLN A 62 -16.98 3.75 -3.15
N SER A 63 -16.55 5.01 -3.07
CA SER A 63 -17.45 6.15 -3.02
C SER A 63 -17.30 6.95 -4.31
N ALA A 64 -17.93 6.49 -5.40
CA ALA A 64 -17.89 7.21 -6.67
C ALA A 64 -18.81 8.44 -6.63
N PRO A 65 -18.46 9.57 -7.27
CA PRO A 65 -19.40 10.65 -7.52
C PRO A 65 -20.65 10.15 -8.24
N GLU A 66 -21.82 10.75 -8.00
CA GLU A 66 -23.10 10.28 -8.57
C GLU A 66 -23.07 10.17 -10.11
N TRP A 67 -22.45 11.15 -10.78
CA TRP A 67 -22.31 11.13 -12.23
C TRP A 67 -21.47 9.94 -12.75
N LEU A 68 -20.51 9.48 -11.93
CA LEU A 68 -19.67 8.33 -12.29
C LEU A 68 -20.37 7.02 -11.94
N LYS A 69 -21.21 6.98 -10.91
CA LYS A 69 -21.96 5.78 -10.52
C LYS A 69 -22.85 5.26 -11.65
N SER A 70 -23.48 6.17 -12.41
CA SER A 70 -24.30 5.79 -13.57
C SER A 70 -23.46 5.13 -14.69
N ILE A 71 -22.20 5.50 -14.82
CA ILE A 71 -21.27 4.95 -15.82
C ILE A 71 -20.71 3.60 -15.38
N ILE A 72 -20.42 3.44 -14.09
CA ILE A 72 -19.78 2.22 -13.52
C ILE A 72 -20.80 1.18 -13.04
N GLY A 73 -22.09 1.36 -13.30
CA GLY A 73 -23.14 0.39 -12.96
C GLY A 73 -23.47 0.27 -11.48
N GLY A 74 -23.19 1.30 -10.66
CA GLY A 74 -23.55 1.34 -9.24
C GLY A 74 -22.78 0.38 -8.33
N MET A 75 -21.68 -0.20 -8.79
CA MET A 75 -20.86 -1.11 -7.97
C MET A 75 -20.25 -0.36 -6.78
N GLU A 76 -20.44 -0.92 -5.59
CA GLU A 76 -19.96 -0.33 -4.33
C GLU A 76 -18.52 -0.72 -3.98
N THR A 77 -17.97 -1.72 -4.65
CA THR A 77 -16.63 -2.23 -4.39
C THR A 77 -15.79 -2.27 -5.67
N SER A 78 -14.48 -2.18 -5.51
CA SER A 78 -13.51 -2.40 -6.57
C SER A 78 -12.40 -3.32 -6.11
N GLN A 79 -11.77 -4.00 -7.05
CA GLN A 79 -10.66 -4.90 -6.81
C GLN A 79 -9.40 -4.39 -7.51
N VAL A 80 -8.30 -4.50 -6.78
CA VAL A 80 -6.95 -4.18 -7.23
C VAL A 80 -6.08 -5.43 -7.06
N PHE A 81 -5.36 -5.79 -8.11
CA PHE A 81 -4.33 -6.82 -8.04
C PHE A 81 -2.99 -6.16 -7.75
N GLU A 82 -2.27 -6.67 -6.77
CA GLU A 82 -0.96 -6.18 -6.38
C GLU A 82 0.06 -7.31 -6.39
N THR A 83 1.21 -7.08 -6.99
CA THR A 83 2.41 -7.92 -6.84
C THR A 83 3.47 -7.11 -6.09
N SER A 84 4.00 -7.67 -5.01
CA SER A 84 5.06 -7.06 -4.23
C SER A 84 6.32 -7.91 -4.24
N TYR A 85 7.46 -7.24 -4.19
CA TYR A 85 8.79 -7.83 -4.12
C TYR A 85 9.53 -7.21 -2.93
N VAL A 86 9.97 -8.05 -1.99
CA VAL A 86 10.86 -7.63 -0.90
C VAL A 86 12.23 -8.23 -1.19
N ASP A 87 13.19 -7.37 -1.49
CA ASP A 87 14.58 -7.74 -1.71
C ASP A 87 15.40 -7.38 -0.47
N PRO A 88 15.82 -8.38 0.33
CA PRO A 88 16.58 -8.14 1.54
C PRO A 88 18.04 -7.73 1.26
N ALA A 89 18.60 -8.13 0.12
CA ALA A 89 19.97 -7.79 -0.25
C ALA A 89 20.08 -6.33 -0.72
N ALA A 90 19.18 -5.89 -1.58
CA ALA A 90 19.10 -4.51 -2.04
C ALA A 90 18.38 -3.59 -1.03
N LYS A 91 17.77 -4.14 0.01
CA LYS A 91 16.91 -3.42 0.97
C LYS A 91 15.84 -2.61 0.25
N THR A 92 15.11 -3.23 -0.67
CA THR A 92 14.00 -2.59 -1.37
C THR A 92 12.70 -3.35 -1.17
N VAL A 93 11.59 -2.61 -1.09
CA VAL A 93 10.25 -3.16 -1.27
C VAL A 93 9.66 -2.46 -2.47
N THR A 94 9.26 -3.23 -3.48
CA THR A 94 8.58 -2.72 -4.67
C THR A 94 7.20 -3.35 -4.74
N MET A 95 6.16 -2.52 -4.88
CA MET A 95 4.78 -2.98 -5.07
C MET A 95 4.27 -2.41 -6.39
N VAL A 96 3.72 -3.27 -7.21
CA VAL A 96 3.08 -2.89 -8.48
C VAL A 96 1.63 -3.32 -8.40
N SER A 97 0.73 -2.39 -8.58
CA SER A 97 -0.71 -2.66 -8.54
C SER A 97 -1.44 -2.17 -9.76
N GLN A 98 -2.53 -2.85 -10.09
CA GLN A 98 -3.43 -2.48 -11.18
C GLN A 98 -4.88 -2.78 -10.79
N ASN A 99 -5.80 -1.95 -11.29
CA ASN A 99 -7.21 -2.22 -11.09
C ASN A 99 -7.67 -3.41 -11.95
N ILE A 100 -8.49 -4.28 -11.35
CA ILE A 100 -9.20 -5.34 -12.07
C ILE A 100 -10.61 -4.85 -12.43
N THR A 101 -11.30 -4.28 -11.45
CA THR A 101 -12.62 -3.70 -11.66
C THR A 101 -12.52 -2.49 -12.57
N TRP A 102 -13.41 -2.42 -13.59
CA TRP A 102 -13.46 -1.39 -14.62
C TRP A 102 -12.20 -1.27 -15.51
N ALA A 103 -11.40 -2.33 -15.62
CA ALA A 103 -10.20 -2.34 -16.45
C ALA A 103 -10.46 -2.06 -17.93
N ASN A 104 -11.70 -2.28 -18.40
CA ASN A 104 -12.17 -1.91 -19.75
C ASN A 104 -12.51 -0.42 -19.90
N MET A 105 -12.67 0.32 -18.83
CA MET A 105 -13.06 1.74 -18.82
C MET A 105 -11.92 2.66 -18.41
N VAL A 106 -11.10 2.21 -17.48
CA VAL A 106 -9.95 2.93 -16.96
C VAL A 106 -8.83 1.96 -16.62
N ASN A 107 -7.61 2.29 -17.01
CA ASN A 107 -6.41 1.59 -16.59
C ASN A 107 -5.69 2.44 -15.57
N VAL A 108 -5.50 1.88 -14.38
CA VAL A 108 -4.73 2.47 -13.28
C VAL A 108 -3.59 1.53 -12.96
N GLN A 109 -2.37 1.98 -13.13
CA GLN A 109 -1.16 1.27 -12.75
C GLN A 109 -0.40 2.10 -11.73
N GLU A 110 -0.10 1.50 -10.58
CA GLU A 110 0.64 2.15 -9.52
C GLU A 110 1.91 1.37 -9.22
N THR A 111 3.00 2.08 -8.96
CA THR A 111 4.25 1.53 -8.44
C THR A 111 4.60 2.27 -7.16
N VAL A 112 4.86 1.52 -6.11
CA VAL A 112 5.35 2.03 -4.83
C VAL A 112 6.71 1.40 -4.54
N VAL A 113 7.66 2.21 -4.12
CA VAL A 113 8.99 1.75 -3.74
C VAL A 113 9.37 2.29 -2.36
N TYR A 114 9.85 1.41 -1.49
CA TYR A 114 10.51 1.78 -0.24
C TYR A 114 11.98 1.41 -0.34
N ARG A 115 12.87 2.35 0.00
CA ARG A 115 14.31 2.12 0.06
C ARG A 115 14.95 2.88 1.22
N PRO A 116 16.04 2.40 1.84
CA PRO A 116 16.70 3.12 2.91
C PRO A 116 17.25 4.45 2.38
N LEU A 117 17.01 5.52 3.12
CA LEU A 117 17.71 6.79 2.94
C LEU A 117 18.98 6.82 3.78
N ASP A 118 18.90 6.27 5.00
CA ASP A 118 19.99 6.00 5.93
C ASP A 118 19.59 4.89 6.92
N ALA A 119 20.35 4.69 8.00
CA ALA A 119 20.08 3.64 9.00
C ALA A 119 18.73 3.79 9.73
N HIS A 120 18.17 4.99 9.76
CA HIS A 120 16.99 5.34 10.57
C HIS A 120 15.82 5.90 9.76
N ARG A 121 16.01 6.11 8.45
CA ARG A 121 14.99 6.70 7.58
C ARG A 121 14.81 5.90 6.30
N THR A 122 13.57 5.81 5.88
CA THR A 122 13.17 5.12 4.66
C THR A 122 12.46 6.09 3.72
N GLN A 123 12.91 6.15 2.49
CA GLN A 123 12.26 6.88 1.42
C GLN A 123 11.11 6.05 0.85
N PHE A 124 9.97 6.68 0.67
CA PHE A 124 8.80 6.20 -0.03
C PHE A 124 8.64 6.97 -1.32
N GLU A 125 8.44 6.27 -2.42
CA GLU A 125 8.13 6.81 -3.74
C GLU A 125 6.88 6.12 -4.26
N GLN A 126 5.94 6.89 -4.81
CA GLN A 126 4.68 6.40 -5.35
C GLN A 126 4.42 7.08 -6.69
N ASP A 127 4.23 6.28 -7.73
CA ASP A 127 3.88 6.73 -9.06
C ASP A 127 2.63 5.98 -9.53
N ALA A 128 1.62 6.72 -9.98
CA ALA A 128 0.42 6.14 -10.57
C ALA A 128 0.16 6.74 -11.95
N ARG A 129 -0.13 5.85 -12.90
CA ARG A 129 -0.55 6.19 -14.27
C ARG A 129 -2.01 5.87 -14.44
N ILE A 130 -2.79 6.86 -14.86
CA ILE A 130 -4.24 6.79 -14.98
C ILE A 130 -4.62 7.09 -16.41
N THR A 131 -5.27 6.15 -17.09
CA THR A 131 -5.68 6.29 -18.48
C THR A 131 -7.14 5.89 -18.63
N ALA A 132 -8.00 6.82 -19.01
CA ALA A 132 -9.38 6.52 -19.36
C ALA A 132 -9.45 5.87 -20.76
N LEU A 133 -10.04 4.68 -20.83
CA LEU A 133 -10.16 3.85 -22.04
C LEU A 133 -11.54 3.94 -22.68
N CYS A 134 -12.53 4.45 -21.93
CA CYS A 134 -13.92 4.56 -22.41
C CYS A 134 -13.98 5.34 -23.73
N GLY A 135 -14.76 4.83 -24.68
CA GLY A 135 -15.12 5.56 -25.90
C GLY A 135 -15.90 6.82 -25.55
N GLY A 136 -15.71 7.92 -26.27
CA GLY A 136 -16.46 9.14 -26.03
C GLY A 136 -15.63 10.42 -26.14
N TRP A 137 -16.23 11.52 -25.73
CA TRP A 137 -15.64 12.82 -25.87
C TRP A 137 -14.45 13.00 -24.92
N GLN A 138 -13.40 13.63 -25.41
CA GLN A 138 -12.17 13.89 -24.66
C GLN A 138 -12.41 14.54 -23.29
N ARG A 139 -13.44 15.34 -23.15
CA ARG A 139 -13.85 15.98 -21.89
C ARG A 139 -14.24 14.96 -20.82
N ILE A 140 -14.98 13.89 -21.18
CA ILE A 140 -15.38 12.83 -20.25
C ILE A 140 -14.16 12.06 -19.77
N LYS A 141 -13.25 11.69 -20.69
CA LYS A 141 -11.99 11.02 -20.34
C LYS A 141 -11.16 11.86 -19.36
N SER A 142 -10.98 13.14 -19.66
CA SER A 142 -10.24 14.05 -18.78
C SER A 142 -10.90 14.15 -17.40
N SER A 143 -12.23 14.25 -17.34
CA SER A 143 -12.97 14.33 -16.07
C SER A 143 -12.81 13.07 -15.20
N ILE A 144 -12.81 11.88 -15.81
CA ILE A 144 -12.54 10.61 -15.12
C ILE A 144 -11.11 10.61 -14.56
N GLU A 145 -10.14 10.92 -15.40
CA GLU A 145 -8.73 10.97 -15.02
C GLU A 145 -8.46 11.98 -13.89
N ASP A 146 -9.08 13.17 -13.96
CA ASP A 146 -8.96 14.22 -12.93
C ASP A 146 -9.56 13.78 -11.59
N THR A 147 -10.74 13.15 -11.63
CA THR A 147 -11.38 12.61 -10.44
C THR A 147 -10.51 11.55 -9.77
N LEU A 148 -9.91 10.66 -10.54
CA LEU A 148 -9.05 9.62 -10.02
C LEU A 148 -7.73 10.18 -9.46
N VAL A 149 -7.09 11.15 -10.13
CA VAL A 149 -5.89 11.82 -9.60
C VAL A 149 -6.18 12.50 -8.26
N THR A 150 -7.32 13.19 -8.14
CA THR A 150 -7.75 13.81 -6.89
C THR A 150 -7.88 12.79 -5.76
N ARG A 151 -8.51 11.65 -6.05
CA ARG A 151 -8.65 10.53 -5.09
C ARG A 151 -7.32 9.91 -4.71
N PHE A 152 -6.42 9.71 -5.67
CA PHE A 152 -5.07 9.24 -5.37
C PHE A 152 -4.37 10.18 -4.39
N ARG A 153 -4.50 11.50 -4.57
CA ARG A 153 -3.92 12.50 -3.66
C ARG A 153 -4.50 12.42 -2.26
N GLU A 154 -5.83 12.32 -2.14
CA GLU A 154 -6.51 12.18 -0.85
C GLU A 154 -6.13 10.87 -0.13
N ASN A 155 -6.15 9.76 -0.87
CA ASN A 155 -5.81 8.46 -0.32
C ASN A 155 -4.33 8.34 0.04
N ALA A 156 -3.43 8.97 -0.73
CA ALA A 156 -2.00 8.99 -0.42
C ALA A 156 -1.74 9.70 0.93
N THR A 157 -2.44 10.80 1.21
CA THR A 157 -2.33 11.51 2.50
C THR A 157 -2.81 10.62 3.65
N LYS A 158 -4.03 10.07 3.54
CA LYS A 158 -4.59 9.16 4.56
C LYS A 158 -3.76 7.89 4.74
N GLY A 159 -3.31 7.30 3.63
CA GLY A 159 -2.48 6.10 3.65
C GLY A 159 -1.15 6.31 4.36
N LYS A 160 -0.53 7.48 4.17
CA LYS A 160 0.69 7.87 4.85
C LYS A 160 0.46 8.02 6.36
N GLU A 161 -0.54 8.79 6.76
CA GLU A 161 -0.89 8.98 8.18
C GLU A 161 -1.22 7.64 8.87
N GLY A 162 -2.01 6.79 8.21
CA GLY A 162 -2.33 5.46 8.73
C GLY A 162 -1.10 4.56 8.85
N PHE A 163 -0.18 4.64 7.90
CA PHE A 163 1.05 3.85 7.97
C PHE A 163 1.99 4.33 9.07
N GLU A 164 2.09 5.64 9.32
CA GLU A 164 2.80 6.18 10.48
C GLU A 164 2.24 5.64 11.81
N CYS A 165 0.91 5.52 11.94
CA CYS A 165 0.29 4.91 13.12
C CYS A 165 0.69 3.42 13.27
N VAL A 166 0.72 2.67 12.16
CA VAL A 166 1.15 1.25 12.15
C VAL A 166 2.61 1.13 12.58
N LEU A 167 3.48 1.98 12.05
CA LEU A 167 4.91 2.00 12.39
C LEU A 167 5.14 2.33 13.88
N ALA A 168 4.47 3.37 14.39
CA ALA A 168 4.58 3.76 15.78
C ALA A 168 4.10 2.64 16.73
N MET A 169 2.98 2.00 16.42
CA MET A 169 2.45 0.89 17.22
C MET A 169 3.39 -0.33 17.16
N SER A 170 3.89 -0.69 15.98
CA SER A 170 4.82 -1.81 15.82
C SER A 170 6.09 -1.59 16.64
N ARG A 171 6.68 -0.41 16.59
CA ARG A 171 7.86 -0.04 17.39
C ARG A 171 7.61 -0.20 18.89
N ARG A 172 6.45 0.26 19.37
CA ARG A 172 6.06 0.13 20.79
C ARG A 172 5.93 -1.33 21.19
N VAL A 173 5.20 -2.15 20.44
CA VAL A 173 4.99 -3.58 20.74
C VAL A 173 6.33 -4.32 20.77
N PHE A 174 7.19 -4.12 19.78
CA PHE A 174 8.51 -4.76 19.79
C PHE A 174 9.42 -4.28 20.93
N ALA A 175 9.28 -3.04 21.42
CA ALA A 175 10.02 -2.57 22.58
C ALA A 175 9.53 -3.27 23.86
N GLU A 176 8.22 -3.38 24.04
CA GLU A 176 7.61 -4.08 25.18
C GLU A 176 7.97 -5.58 25.20
N GLU A 177 7.96 -6.24 24.04
CA GLU A 177 8.35 -7.66 23.93
C GLU A 177 9.83 -7.87 24.30
N ARG A 178 10.72 -7.01 23.84
CA ARG A 178 12.15 -7.07 24.19
C ARG A 178 12.38 -6.88 25.68
N GLU A 179 11.65 -5.98 26.33
CA GLU A 179 11.78 -5.74 27.76
C GLU A 179 11.30 -6.94 28.57
N LYS A 180 10.16 -7.54 28.20
CA LYS A 180 9.66 -8.77 28.80
C LYS A 180 10.65 -9.94 28.68
N GLU A 181 11.28 -10.08 27.51
CA GLU A 181 12.25 -11.14 27.27
C GLU A 181 13.53 -10.94 28.11
N LYS A 182 14.02 -9.70 28.23
CA LYS A 182 15.15 -9.40 29.13
C LYS A 182 14.83 -9.80 30.57
N MET A 183 13.68 -9.36 31.10
CA MET A 183 13.26 -9.74 32.48
C MET A 183 13.14 -11.26 32.65
N ARG A 184 12.66 -11.97 31.62
CA ARG A 184 12.57 -13.43 31.63
C ARG A 184 13.96 -14.11 31.69
N ILE A 185 14.92 -13.59 30.96
CA ILE A 185 16.32 -14.10 30.95
C ILE A 185 16.98 -13.82 32.30
N GLU A 186 16.88 -12.61 32.80
CA GLU A 186 17.43 -12.21 34.11
C GLU A 186 16.85 -13.03 35.27
N GLY A 187 15.52 -13.24 35.26
CA GLY A 187 14.86 -14.09 36.27
C GLY A 187 15.30 -15.56 36.22
N LYS A 188 15.68 -16.08 35.04
CA LYS A 188 16.24 -17.43 34.90
C LYS A 188 17.69 -17.54 35.36
N MET A 189 18.45 -16.45 35.30
CA MET A 189 19.85 -16.43 35.75
C MET A 189 19.99 -16.30 37.27
N MET A 190 18.91 -15.86 37.98
CA MET A 190 18.87 -15.70 39.43
C MET A 190 18.24 -16.88 40.14
N ALA A 191 17.65 -17.84 39.43
CA ALA A 191 17.03 -19.05 39.98
C ALA A 191 17.94 -20.27 39.82
#